data_591540677e85a66151985d6540d56004
#
_entry.id   591540677e85a66151985d6540d56004
#
_cell.length_a   1.000
_cell.length_b   1.000
_cell.length_c   1.000
_cell.angle_alpha   90.00
_cell.angle_beta   90.00
_cell.angle_gamma   90.00
#
_symmetry.space_group_name_H-M   'P 1'
#
loop_
_entity.id
_entity.type
_entity.pdbx_description
1 polymer ?
#
loop_
_entity_poly.entity_id
_entity_poly.type
_entity_poly.pdbx_seq_one_letter_code
_entity_poly.pdbx_strand_id
1 'polypeptide(L)'
;MLDICCGEGYYTSAMGAVPGVDAYGFDLGKEMVRLAAKRGDATYFVANMKDVPVADGAFDMVTELFAPFNEREFARVLAPEGSLYIVVPGARHLFGLKEVLYDTPYLNDEKLPKTTELELIGTQRVSANITLQTQADIEAVFQMTPYYYRTRPADKERLANLETLQTDIDFIIAEYRHS
;
A
#
# COMPACT_ATOMS: atom_id res chain seq x y z
N MET A 1 -4.67 16.03 -2.45
CA MET A 1 -4.57 14.77 -1.70
C MET A 1 -3.14 14.48 -1.28
N LEU A 2 -2.92 13.68 -0.23
CA LEU A 2 -1.59 13.27 0.24
C LEU A 2 -1.49 11.73 0.26
N ASP A 3 -0.47 11.18 -0.41
CA ASP A 3 -0.13 9.76 -0.39
C ASP A 3 1.05 9.51 0.56
N ILE A 4 0.80 8.75 1.61
CA ILE A 4 1.74 8.51 2.72
C ILE A 4 2.62 7.30 2.41
N CYS A 5 3.95 7.47 2.56
CA CYS A 5 4.93 6.44 2.21
C CYS A 5 4.77 5.97 0.75
N CYS A 6 4.68 6.93 -0.16
CA CYS A 6 4.33 6.73 -1.57
C CYS A 6 5.32 5.86 -2.38
N GLY A 7 6.47 5.52 -1.82
CA GLY A 7 7.52 4.77 -2.51
C GLY A 7 7.94 5.46 -3.81
N GLU A 8 7.89 4.73 -4.91
CA GLU A 8 8.20 5.25 -6.26
C GLU A 8 7.05 6.06 -6.90
N GLY A 9 5.99 6.38 -6.15
CA GLY A 9 4.89 7.23 -6.60
C GLY A 9 3.94 6.60 -7.62
N TYR A 10 3.88 5.29 -7.72
CA TYR A 10 3.03 4.60 -8.70
C TYR A 10 1.55 4.96 -8.54
N TYR A 11 1.04 4.83 -7.33
CA TYR A 11 -0.36 5.17 -7.02
C TYR A 11 -0.58 6.67 -6.97
N THR A 12 0.35 7.43 -6.39
CA THR A 12 0.28 8.90 -6.31
C THR A 12 0.15 9.53 -7.69
N SER A 13 0.98 9.10 -8.65
CA SER A 13 0.94 9.58 -10.03
C SER A 13 -0.38 9.22 -10.72
N ALA A 14 -0.89 7.99 -10.52
CA ALA A 14 -2.17 7.58 -11.09
C ALA A 14 -3.35 8.40 -10.54
N MET A 15 -3.32 8.73 -9.24
CA MET A 15 -4.33 9.60 -8.63
C MET A 15 -4.19 11.06 -9.08
N GLY A 16 -2.96 11.57 -9.23
CA GLY A 16 -2.67 12.91 -9.73
C GLY A 16 -3.06 13.13 -11.19
N ALA A 17 -3.13 12.07 -11.99
CA ALA A 17 -3.62 12.13 -13.37
C ALA A 17 -5.14 12.36 -13.47
N VAL A 18 -5.88 12.26 -12.35
CA VAL A 18 -7.32 12.53 -12.31
C VAL A 18 -7.55 14.03 -12.38
N PRO A 19 -8.37 14.56 -13.33
CA PRO A 19 -8.63 15.97 -13.45
C PRO A 19 -9.16 16.60 -12.16
N GLY A 20 -8.54 17.70 -11.72
CA GLY A 20 -8.91 18.40 -10.50
C GLY A 20 -8.30 17.87 -9.21
N VAL A 21 -7.41 16.89 -9.30
CA VAL A 21 -6.67 16.37 -8.14
C VAL A 21 -5.26 16.97 -8.08
N ASP A 22 -4.98 17.73 -7.02
CA ASP A 22 -3.64 18.16 -6.67
C ASP A 22 -3.01 17.07 -5.77
N ALA A 23 -2.15 16.23 -6.35
CA ALA A 23 -1.56 15.10 -5.66
C ALA A 23 -0.18 15.44 -5.09
N TYR A 24 0.02 15.02 -3.85
CA TYR A 24 1.29 15.07 -3.14
C TYR A 24 1.63 13.68 -2.62
N GLY A 25 2.91 13.30 -2.65
CA GLY A 25 3.38 12.07 -2.07
C GLY A 25 4.68 12.27 -1.32
N PHE A 26 4.87 11.56 -0.23
CA PHE A 26 6.15 11.56 0.47
C PHE A 26 6.60 10.15 0.83
N ASP A 27 7.91 10.01 0.94
CA ASP A 27 8.56 8.81 1.45
C ASP A 27 9.82 9.20 2.25
N LEU A 28 10.27 8.33 3.15
CA LEU A 28 11.51 8.52 3.88
C LEU A 28 12.74 8.26 3.00
N GLY A 29 12.59 7.41 2.00
CA GLY A 29 13.63 7.00 1.06
C GLY A 29 13.88 8.05 -0.03
N LYS A 30 14.99 8.80 0.05
CA LYS A 30 15.37 9.81 -0.95
C LYS A 30 15.38 9.27 -2.39
N GLU A 31 15.85 8.04 -2.58
CA GLU A 31 15.88 7.40 -3.90
C GLU A 31 14.47 7.08 -4.39
N MET A 32 13.56 6.67 -3.52
CA MET A 32 12.15 6.43 -3.87
C MET A 32 11.50 7.72 -4.33
N VAL A 33 11.66 8.82 -3.57
CA VAL A 33 11.14 10.14 -3.94
C VAL A 33 11.75 10.64 -5.26
N ARG A 34 13.04 10.38 -5.51
CA ARG A 34 13.68 10.73 -6.79
C ARG A 34 13.11 9.95 -7.97
N LEU A 35 12.74 8.69 -7.77
CA LEU A 35 12.08 7.88 -8.78
C LEU A 35 10.63 8.35 -9.00
N ALA A 36 9.90 8.61 -7.92
CA ALA A 36 8.53 9.13 -7.95
C ALA A 36 8.45 10.46 -8.73
N ALA A 37 9.35 11.39 -8.47
CA ALA A 37 9.39 12.69 -9.15
C ALA A 37 9.58 12.59 -10.69
N LYS A 38 10.08 11.47 -11.20
CA LYS A 38 10.20 11.25 -12.65
C LYS A 38 8.90 10.80 -13.32
N ARG A 39 7.91 10.36 -12.54
CA ARG A 39 6.62 9.93 -13.10
C ARG A 39 5.77 11.13 -13.56
N GLY A 40 5.90 12.29 -12.91
CA GLY A 40 5.04 13.45 -13.14
C GLY A 40 3.70 13.32 -12.41
N ASP A 41 2.77 14.21 -12.75
CA ASP A 41 1.38 14.25 -12.27
C ASP A 41 1.18 14.42 -10.75
N ALA A 42 2.27 14.67 -9.99
CA ALA A 42 2.22 14.92 -8.55
C ALA A 42 3.46 15.66 -8.04
N THR A 43 3.37 16.20 -6.84
CA THR A 43 4.50 16.79 -6.11
C THR A 43 5.02 15.82 -5.07
N TYR A 44 6.34 15.58 -5.05
CA TYR A 44 6.95 14.62 -4.14
C TYR A 44 7.99 15.27 -3.23
N PHE A 45 8.05 14.82 -1.97
CA PHE A 45 9.02 15.29 -1.00
C PHE A 45 9.50 14.19 -0.05
N VAL A 46 10.65 14.41 0.59
CA VAL A 46 11.19 13.47 1.59
C VAL A 46 10.69 13.88 2.96
N ALA A 47 10.01 12.96 3.65
CA ALA A 47 9.54 13.22 5.02
C ALA A 47 9.45 11.93 5.84
N ASN A 48 9.36 12.13 7.16
CA ASN A 48 9.03 11.06 8.09
C ASN A 48 7.53 11.10 8.39
N MET A 49 6.85 9.96 8.32
CA MET A 49 5.43 9.82 8.61
C MET A 49 5.04 10.16 10.08
N LYS A 50 6.01 10.41 10.96
CA LYS A 50 5.78 10.83 12.34
C LYS A 50 5.72 12.35 12.51
N ASP A 51 6.20 13.09 11.50
CA ASP A 51 6.27 14.56 11.52
C ASP A 51 6.35 15.03 10.06
N VAL A 52 5.18 15.10 9.43
CA VAL A 52 5.06 15.50 8.01
C VAL A 52 5.11 17.03 7.93
N PRO A 53 5.99 17.65 7.11
CA PRO A 53 6.20 19.09 7.08
C PRO A 53 5.08 19.82 6.30
N VAL A 54 3.84 19.64 6.71
CA VAL A 54 2.66 20.28 6.14
C VAL A 54 1.77 20.84 7.27
N ALA A 55 0.94 21.81 6.95
CA ALA A 55 0.00 22.39 7.91
C ALA A 55 -1.07 21.37 8.36
N ASP A 56 -1.66 21.63 9.52
CA ASP A 56 -2.82 20.87 10.01
C ASP A 56 -4.00 21.10 9.05
N GLY A 57 -4.75 20.02 8.79
CA GLY A 57 -5.92 20.05 7.92
C GLY A 57 -5.63 20.41 6.46
N ALA A 58 -4.43 20.16 5.97
CA ALA A 58 -4.00 20.59 4.63
C ALA A 58 -4.60 19.77 3.48
N PHE A 59 -5.15 18.58 3.74
CA PHE A 59 -5.56 17.67 2.69
C PHE A 59 -6.99 17.15 2.86
N ASP A 60 -7.81 17.28 1.83
CA ASP A 60 -9.17 16.73 1.78
C ASP A 60 -9.18 15.20 1.65
N MET A 61 -8.10 14.62 1.15
CA MET A 61 -7.92 13.19 1.03
C MET A 61 -6.50 12.79 1.42
N VAL A 62 -6.39 11.78 2.29
CA VAL A 62 -5.12 11.15 2.67
C VAL A 62 -5.21 9.68 2.33
N THR A 63 -4.15 9.12 1.74
CA THR A 63 -4.08 7.69 1.41
C THR A 63 -2.88 7.03 2.08
N GLU A 64 -3.09 5.82 2.60
CA GLU A 64 -2.06 4.94 3.14
C GLU A 64 -2.22 3.56 2.49
N LEU A 65 -1.24 3.17 1.67
CA LEU A 65 -1.25 1.91 0.95
C LEU A 65 -0.10 1.03 1.45
N PHE A 66 -0.43 0.02 2.27
CA PHE A 66 0.52 -0.99 2.78
C PHE A 66 1.67 -0.41 3.62
N ALA A 67 1.49 0.76 4.22
CA ALA A 67 2.47 1.42 5.07
C ALA A 67 2.14 1.27 6.57
N PRO A 68 3.05 1.63 7.48
CA PRO A 68 2.72 1.67 8.92
C PRO A 68 1.70 2.75 9.24
N PHE A 69 0.79 2.48 10.15
CA PHE A 69 -0.25 3.40 10.59
C PHE A 69 0.21 4.35 11.70
N ASN A 70 -0.11 5.64 11.58
CA ASN A 70 0.12 6.67 12.60
C ASN A 70 -1.10 7.59 12.70
N GLU A 71 -2.09 7.21 13.52
CA GLU A 71 -3.36 7.91 13.65
C GLU A 71 -3.21 9.41 13.87
N ARG A 72 -2.41 9.80 14.89
CA ARG A 72 -2.25 11.19 15.29
C ARG A 72 -1.81 12.08 14.13
N GLU A 73 -0.83 11.64 13.36
CA GLU A 73 -0.29 12.46 12.26
C GLU A 73 -1.23 12.46 11.07
N PHE A 74 -1.90 11.33 10.79
CA PHE A 74 -2.85 11.22 9.69
C PHE A 74 -4.10 12.07 9.96
N ALA A 75 -4.62 12.05 11.19
CA ALA A 75 -5.69 12.94 11.62
C ALA A 75 -5.27 14.41 11.55
N ARG A 76 -4.04 14.76 11.98
CA ARG A 76 -3.55 16.14 11.93
C ARG A 76 -3.53 16.73 10.53
N VAL A 77 -3.05 15.98 9.53
CA VAL A 77 -2.93 16.49 8.14
C VAL A 77 -4.23 16.44 7.36
N LEU A 78 -5.21 15.66 7.83
CA LEU A 78 -6.53 15.52 7.22
C LEU A 78 -7.38 16.75 7.54
N ALA A 79 -8.04 17.32 6.51
CA ALA A 79 -9.00 18.39 6.69
C ALA A 79 -10.22 17.93 7.50
N PRO A 80 -10.95 18.81 8.21
CA PRO A 80 -12.09 18.43 9.04
C PRO A 80 -13.15 17.59 8.33
N GLU A 81 -13.43 17.88 7.06
CA GLU A 81 -14.39 17.16 6.21
C GLU A 81 -13.71 16.16 5.27
N GLY A 82 -12.40 15.90 5.47
CA GLY A 82 -11.60 15.03 4.64
C GLY A 82 -11.82 13.55 4.92
N SER A 83 -11.33 12.72 4.01
CA SER A 83 -11.35 11.25 4.15
C SER A 83 -9.94 10.66 4.10
N LEU A 84 -9.66 9.77 5.04
CA LEU A 84 -8.46 8.92 5.04
C LEU A 84 -8.81 7.56 4.47
N TYR A 85 -8.10 7.13 3.44
CA TYR A 85 -8.22 5.79 2.86
C TYR A 85 -7.02 4.94 3.22
N ILE A 86 -7.28 3.79 3.84
CA ILE A 86 -6.26 2.80 4.21
C ILE A 86 -6.49 1.55 3.38
N VAL A 87 -5.45 1.05 2.73
CA VAL A 87 -5.50 -0.19 1.94
C VAL A 87 -4.70 -1.28 2.64
N VAL A 88 -5.39 -2.34 3.03
CA VAL A 88 -4.77 -3.52 3.65
C VAL A 88 -5.00 -4.77 2.80
N PRO A 89 -4.10 -5.77 2.89
CA PRO A 89 -4.31 -7.03 2.19
C PRO A 89 -5.51 -7.78 2.77
N GLY A 90 -6.38 -8.26 1.88
CA GLY A 90 -7.45 -9.19 2.23
C GLY A 90 -6.91 -10.60 2.52
N ALA A 91 -7.79 -11.47 3.03
CA ALA A 91 -7.44 -12.81 3.48
C ALA A 91 -6.68 -13.63 2.43
N ARG A 92 -7.08 -13.52 1.17
CA ARG A 92 -6.50 -14.30 0.06
C ARG A 92 -5.42 -13.56 -0.74
N HIS A 93 -5.05 -12.32 -0.35
CA HIS A 93 -4.04 -11.58 -1.10
C HIS A 93 -2.73 -12.37 -1.22
N LEU A 94 -2.31 -12.61 -2.46
CA LEU A 94 -1.13 -13.41 -2.85
C LEU A 94 -1.13 -14.83 -2.26
N PHE A 95 -2.32 -15.46 -2.11
CA PHE A 95 -2.42 -16.78 -1.51
C PHE A 95 -1.71 -17.85 -2.35
N GLY A 96 -1.72 -17.76 -3.69
CA GLY A 96 -0.98 -18.67 -4.57
C GLY A 96 0.53 -18.72 -4.28
N LEU A 97 1.16 -17.60 -3.90
CA LEU A 97 2.55 -17.62 -3.43
C LEU A 97 2.71 -18.44 -2.15
N LYS A 98 1.76 -18.32 -1.21
CA LYS A 98 1.82 -19.07 0.05
C LYS A 98 1.62 -20.57 -0.14
N GLU A 99 0.78 -20.97 -1.11
CA GLU A 99 0.56 -22.38 -1.46
C GLU A 99 1.85 -23.05 -1.97
N VAL A 100 2.70 -22.29 -2.66
CA VAL A 100 4.01 -22.79 -3.12
C VAL A 100 5.05 -22.78 -2.00
N LEU A 101 5.07 -21.71 -1.20
CA LEU A 101 6.12 -21.49 -0.19
C LEU A 101 5.95 -22.34 1.07
N TYR A 102 4.71 -22.65 1.46
CA TYR A 102 4.42 -23.25 2.76
C TYR A 102 3.69 -24.59 2.63
N ASP A 103 4.12 -25.58 3.38
CA ASP A 103 3.44 -26.89 3.45
C ASP A 103 2.02 -26.76 4.06
N THR A 104 1.81 -25.74 4.89
CA THR A 104 0.50 -25.37 5.44
C THR A 104 0.27 -23.88 5.19
N PRO A 105 -0.30 -23.51 4.05
CA PRO A 105 -0.57 -22.11 3.73
C PRO A 105 -1.66 -21.55 4.67
N TYR A 106 -1.53 -20.27 5.01
CA TYR A 106 -2.44 -19.56 5.91
C TYR A 106 -2.97 -18.28 5.26
N LEU A 107 -4.19 -17.91 5.58
CA LEU A 107 -4.82 -16.67 5.15
C LEU A 107 -4.17 -15.47 5.85
N ASN A 108 -4.22 -14.30 5.20
CA ASN A 108 -3.84 -13.07 5.88
C ASN A 108 -4.87 -12.70 6.95
N ASP A 109 -4.41 -11.97 7.94
CA ASP A 109 -5.28 -11.39 8.97
C ASP A 109 -5.80 -10.04 8.46
N GLU A 110 -7.11 -9.90 8.33
CA GLU A 110 -7.77 -8.69 7.82
C GLU A 110 -7.96 -7.64 8.93
N LYS A 111 -6.88 -7.27 9.61
CA LYS A 111 -6.95 -6.29 10.69
C LYS A 111 -6.89 -4.86 10.17
N LEU A 112 -7.97 -4.14 10.41
CA LEU A 112 -8.00 -2.69 10.28
C LEU A 112 -7.47 -2.01 11.55
N PRO A 113 -6.84 -0.84 11.42
CA PRO A 113 -6.40 -0.06 12.58
C PRO A 113 -7.56 0.27 13.51
N LYS A 114 -7.33 0.15 14.82
CA LYS A 114 -8.23 0.72 15.82
C LYS A 114 -7.86 2.16 16.06
N THR A 115 -8.83 3.02 16.06
CA THR A 115 -8.69 4.48 16.07
C THR A 115 -9.46 5.09 17.24
N THR A 116 -9.06 6.29 17.64
CA THR A 116 -9.64 7.09 18.71
C THR A 116 -10.01 8.51 18.28
N GLU A 117 -9.31 9.04 17.28
CA GLU A 117 -9.52 10.36 16.68
C GLU A 117 -10.26 10.26 15.33
N LEU A 118 -10.29 9.07 14.76
CA LEU A 118 -10.91 8.79 13.46
C LEU A 118 -11.98 7.70 13.61
N GLU A 119 -13.06 7.80 12.84
CA GLU A 119 -14.13 6.82 12.78
C GLU A 119 -14.10 6.08 11.45
N LEU A 120 -14.26 4.75 11.49
CA LEU A 120 -14.41 3.92 10.29
C LEU A 120 -15.80 4.14 9.68
N ILE A 121 -15.85 4.75 8.50
CA ILE A 121 -17.10 5.04 7.77
C ILE A 121 -17.58 3.82 6.99
N GLY A 122 -16.64 3.08 6.39
CA GLY A 122 -17.00 1.89 5.61
C GLY A 122 -15.78 1.20 5.01
N THR A 123 -16.02 0.06 4.39
CA THR A 123 -15.00 -0.71 3.69
C THR A 123 -15.48 -1.14 2.31
N GLN A 124 -14.56 -1.19 1.37
CA GLN A 124 -14.76 -1.77 0.04
C GLN A 124 -13.73 -2.87 -0.19
N ARG A 125 -14.15 -4.02 -0.71
CA ARG A 125 -13.24 -5.09 -1.11
C ARG A 125 -13.01 -5.04 -2.62
N VAL A 126 -11.75 -5.16 -3.02
CA VAL A 126 -11.33 -5.30 -4.40
C VAL A 126 -10.59 -6.61 -4.54
N SER A 127 -11.08 -7.52 -5.38
CA SER A 127 -10.45 -8.82 -5.58
C SER A 127 -10.43 -9.22 -7.05
N ALA A 128 -9.36 -9.88 -7.45
CA ALA A 128 -9.19 -10.46 -8.77
C ALA A 128 -8.26 -11.67 -8.69
N ASN A 129 -8.42 -12.62 -9.60
CA ASN A 129 -7.42 -13.65 -9.82
C ASN A 129 -6.52 -13.23 -10.97
N ILE A 130 -5.21 -13.31 -10.79
CA ILE A 130 -4.21 -12.96 -11.78
C ILE A 130 -3.28 -14.13 -12.06
N THR A 131 -2.67 -14.13 -13.23
CA THR A 131 -1.61 -15.07 -13.58
C THR A 131 -0.32 -14.27 -13.81
N LEU A 132 0.67 -14.52 -12.99
CA LEU A 132 2.04 -14.07 -13.23
C LEU A 132 2.60 -14.92 -14.37
N GLN A 133 2.97 -14.27 -15.46
CA GLN A 133 3.23 -14.95 -16.76
C GLN A 133 4.67 -15.42 -16.89
N THR A 134 5.57 -14.90 -16.07
CA THR A 134 7.00 -15.22 -16.14
C THR A 134 7.58 -15.46 -14.75
N GLN A 135 8.67 -16.21 -14.71
CA GLN A 135 9.44 -16.38 -13.48
C GLN A 135 9.94 -15.03 -12.91
N ALA A 136 10.27 -14.08 -13.77
CA ALA A 136 10.69 -12.74 -13.36
C ALA A 136 9.55 -11.98 -12.66
N ASP A 137 8.30 -12.10 -13.12
CA ASP A 137 7.13 -11.51 -12.44
C ASP A 137 6.89 -12.15 -11.08
N ILE A 138 7.02 -13.49 -11.00
CA ILE A 138 6.86 -14.24 -9.74
C ILE A 138 7.89 -13.77 -8.72
N GLU A 139 9.16 -13.67 -9.11
CA GLU A 139 10.25 -13.21 -8.25
C GLU A 139 10.04 -11.76 -7.82
N ALA A 140 9.65 -10.86 -8.74
CA ALA A 140 9.39 -9.46 -8.44
C ALA A 140 8.26 -9.29 -7.42
N VAL A 141 7.14 -9.99 -7.60
CA VAL A 141 6.01 -9.97 -6.65
C VAL A 141 6.42 -10.58 -5.31
N PHE A 142 7.18 -11.66 -5.30
CA PHE A 142 7.68 -12.27 -4.06
C PHE A 142 8.59 -11.31 -3.27
N GLN A 143 9.51 -10.62 -3.94
CA GLN A 143 10.42 -9.65 -3.31
C GLN A 143 9.69 -8.46 -2.68
N MET A 144 8.52 -8.08 -3.18
CA MET A 144 7.68 -7.03 -2.61
C MET A 144 6.98 -7.46 -1.31
N THR A 145 6.97 -8.74 -0.98
CA THR A 145 6.27 -9.26 0.20
C THR A 145 7.18 -9.34 1.43
N PRO A 146 6.63 -9.22 2.65
CA PRO A 146 7.37 -9.49 3.88
C PRO A 146 7.83 -10.96 4.00
N TYR A 147 7.29 -11.86 3.18
CA TYR A 147 7.68 -13.27 3.14
C TYR A 147 9.10 -13.44 2.62
N TYR A 148 9.56 -12.59 1.70
CA TYR A 148 10.89 -12.66 1.09
C TYR A 148 12.01 -12.80 2.12
N TYR A 149 11.93 -12.00 3.20
CA TYR A 149 12.96 -11.99 4.25
C TYR A 149 12.81 -13.12 5.27
N ARG A 150 11.66 -13.79 5.32
CA ARG A 150 11.33 -14.83 6.32
C ARG A 150 11.34 -16.24 5.74
N THR A 151 11.31 -16.38 4.42
CA THR A 151 11.26 -17.67 3.73
C THR A 151 12.67 -18.29 3.67
N ARG A 152 12.75 -19.57 4.02
CA ARG A 152 14.01 -20.34 3.96
C ARG A 152 14.48 -20.48 2.50
N PRO A 153 15.80 -20.57 2.24
CA PRO A 153 16.34 -20.75 0.89
C PRO A 153 15.72 -21.91 0.12
N ALA A 154 15.56 -23.08 0.76
CA ALA A 154 14.97 -24.26 0.14
C ALA A 154 13.51 -24.06 -0.31
N ASP A 155 12.73 -23.25 0.42
CA ASP A 155 11.34 -22.94 0.04
C ASP A 155 11.29 -21.92 -1.10
N LYS A 156 12.27 -21.00 -1.19
CA LYS A 156 12.42 -20.07 -2.32
C LYS A 156 12.71 -20.79 -3.63
N GLU A 157 13.45 -21.92 -3.60
CA GLU A 157 13.73 -22.73 -4.78
C GLU A 157 12.46 -23.29 -5.43
N ARG A 158 11.38 -23.48 -4.65
CA ARG A 158 10.07 -23.90 -5.18
C ARG A 158 9.50 -22.88 -6.15
N LEU A 159 9.64 -21.57 -5.84
CA LEU A 159 9.20 -20.49 -6.74
C LEU A 159 10.11 -20.36 -7.96
N ALA A 160 11.42 -20.57 -7.81
CA ALA A 160 12.40 -20.43 -8.89
C ALA A 160 12.17 -21.42 -10.04
N ASN A 161 11.48 -22.52 -9.80
CA ASN A 161 11.18 -23.55 -10.80
C ASN A 161 9.83 -23.37 -11.50
N LEU A 162 9.08 -22.28 -11.18
CA LEU A 162 7.79 -22.00 -11.81
C LEU A 162 7.97 -21.10 -13.02
N GLU A 163 7.30 -21.45 -14.11
CA GLU A 163 7.19 -20.58 -15.30
C GLU A 163 6.05 -19.59 -15.17
N THR A 164 4.94 -19.99 -14.55
CA THR A 164 3.76 -19.16 -14.30
C THR A 164 3.19 -19.44 -12.90
N LEU A 165 2.46 -18.49 -12.36
CA LEU A 165 1.78 -18.63 -11.07
C LEU A 165 0.44 -17.93 -11.07
N GLN A 166 -0.65 -18.65 -10.75
CA GLN A 166 -1.93 -18.05 -10.43
C GLN A 166 -1.97 -17.62 -8.96
N THR A 167 -2.47 -16.41 -8.71
CA THR A 167 -2.62 -15.90 -7.35
C THR A 167 -3.75 -14.89 -7.27
N ASP A 168 -4.25 -14.65 -6.05
CA ASP A 168 -5.29 -13.68 -5.81
C ASP A 168 -4.70 -12.29 -5.53
N ILE A 169 -5.24 -11.26 -6.16
CA ILE A 169 -5.18 -9.89 -5.69
C ILE A 169 -6.43 -9.70 -4.82
N ASP A 170 -6.25 -9.31 -3.58
CA ASP A 170 -7.34 -9.17 -2.63
C ASP A 170 -7.02 -8.07 -1.62
N PHE A 171 -7.76 -6.95 -1.69
CA PHE A 171 -7.54 -5.77 -0.89
C PHE A 171 -8.83 -5.32 -0.20
N ILE A 172 -8.68 -4.76 0.99
CA ILE A 172 -9.72 -4.03 1.69
C ILE A 172 -9.30 -2.55 1.70
N ILE A 173 -10.15 -1.70 1.15
CA ILE A 173 -10.05 -0.25 1.22
C ILE A 173 -10.97 0.20 2.34
N ALA A 174 -10.43 0.81 3.39
CA ALA A 174 -11.18 1.32 4.52
C ALA A 174 -11.17 2.85 4.50
N GLU A 175 -12.35 3.47 4.60
CA GLU A 175 -12.52 4.91 4.71
C GLU A 175 -12.69 5.31 6.17
N TYR A 176 -11.90 6.28 6.60
CA TYR A 176 -11.99 6.90 7.92
C TYR A 176 -12.22 8.40 7.79
N ARG A 177 -12.90 9.00 8.77
CA ARG A 177 -13.07 10.46 8.92
C ARG A 177 -12.85 10.87 10.36
N HIS A 178 -12.74 12.17 10.61
CA HIS A 178 -12.75 12.69 11.98
C HIS A 178 -14.02 12.27 12.73
N SER A 179 -13.86 11.89 14.01
CA SER A 179 -14.94 11.46 14.90
C SER A 179 -15.84 12.61 15.32
#